data_b40780d3b97063d0c549b8eceeb4d1a9
#
_entry.id   b40780d3b97063d0c549b8eceeb4d1a9
#
_cell.length_a   1.000
_cell.length_b   1.000
_cell.length_c   1.000
_cell.angle_alpha   90.00
_cell.angle_beta   90.00
_cell.angle_gamma   90.00
#
_symmetry.space_group_name_H-M   'P 1'
#
loop_
_entity.id
_entity.type
_entity.pdbx_description
1 polymer ?
#
loop_
_entity_poly.entity_id
_entity_poly.type
_entity_poly.pdbx_seq_one_letter_code
_entity_poly.pdbx_strand_id
1 'polypeptide(L)'
;MPKRLPRARTLKGDPKLAHYDLGGGGTGEPPILLLHQSLARSEDWENIFPRLATRYRTVAYDARGHGKSGRAPDYSLRGFADDALRMLREIVKEPALLVGHSLGALAALIAAGDAPDLVRGLVLEDPALGYAKAWDPAQYASLREGIASTEPAVLAKAVSKFPLPSPGPHGERTYGELRGFYAAERVVTYFRDVDPAFIDARTAGDAPAAALITDALGKVKAPVLVLAGEPRLGGQVDDSAEWRLKKLADVTVKRFPGSGHLLHGFRPEQFIENIEPFLRKLRES
;
A
#
# COMPACT_ATOMS: atom_id res chain seq x y z
N MET A 1 4.62 5.23 -24.07
CA MET A 1 5.07 6.02 -22.90
C MET A 1 4.14 5.72 -21.74
N PRO A 2 4.61 5.47 -20.53
CA PRO A 2 3.70 5.31 -19.39
C PRO A 2 2.85 6.58 -19.25
N LYS A 3 1.54 6.43 -19.18
CA LYS A 3 0.65 7.57 -18.91
C LYS A 3 0.94 8.02 -17.49
N ARG A 4 1.36 9.27 -17.32
CA ARG A 4 1.51 9.88 -16.00
C ARG A 4 0.15 9.92 -15.30
N LEU A 5 0.14 9.92 -13.97
CA LEU A 5 -1.08 10.18 -13.21
C LEU A 5 -1.74 11.48 -13.68
N PRO A 6 -3.08 11.56 -13.76
CA PRO A 6 -3.78 12.78 -14.08
C PRO A 6 -3.55 13.84 -12.99
N ARG A 7 -4.09 15.04 -13.20
CA ARG A 7 -4.07 16.07 -12.15
C ARG A 7 -4.81 15.55 -10.91
N ALA A 8 -4.18 15.67 -9.73
CA ALA A 8 -4.81 15.34 -8.47
C ALA A 8 -6.10 16.16 -8.28
N ARG A 9 -7.14 15.47 -7.83
CA ARG A 9 -8.36 16.09 -7.28
C ARG A 9 -8.32 15.95 -5.77
N THR A 10 -9.16 16.70 -5.07
CA THR A 10 -9.20 16.69 -3.60
C THR A 10 -10.57 16.29 -3.11
N LEU A 11 -10.66 15.22 -2.34
CA LEU A 11 -11.79 14.92 -1.48
C LEU A 11 -11.64 15.77 -0.22
N LYS A 12 -12.63 16.64 0.02
CA LYS A 12 -12.66 17.53 1.19
C LYS A 12 -12.92 16.70 2.46
N GLY A 13 -12.44 17.19 3.60
CA GLY A 13 -12.59 16.55 4.92
C GLY A 13 -11.34 16.71 5.75
N ASP A 14 -11.29 16.08 6.91
CA ASP A 14 -10.16 16.07 7.82
C ASP A 14 -9.70 14.63 8.07
N PRO A 15 -8.55 14.25 7.50
CA PRO A 15 -7.76 15.03 6.56
C PRO A 15 -8.41 15.13 5.17
N LYS A 16 -8.04 16.15 4.36
CA LYS A 16 -8.32 16.14 2.92
C LYS A 16 -7.54 15.01 2.24
N LEU A 17 -8.12 14.36 1.23
CA LEU A 17 -7.44 13.29 0.49
C LEU A 17 -7.24 13.68 -0.98
N ALA A 18 -6.00 13.62 -1.43
CA ALA A 18 -5.67 13.77 -2.84
C ALA A 18 -5.92 12.45 -3.58
N HIS A 19 -6.61 12.48 -4.71
CA HIS A 19 -6.91 11.29 -5.48
C HIS A 19 -6.75 11.53 -6.98
N TYR A 20 -6.58 10.44 -7.71
CA TYR A 20 -6.32 10.39 -9.13
C TYR A 20 -7.28 9.38 -9.75
N ASP A 21 -8.19 9.85 -10.59
CA ASP A 21 -9.15 9.01 -11.33
C ASP A 21 -8.76 9.06 -12.82
N LEU A 22 -8.23 7.96 -13.33
CA LEU A 22 -7.89 7.85 -14.75
C LEU A 22 -9.14 7.61 -15.62
N GLY A 23 -10.30 7.41 -15.01
CA GLY A 23 -11.44 6.89 -15.75
C GLY A 23 -11.14 5.46 -16.22
N GLY A 24 -11.56 5.15 -17.42
CA GLY A 24 -11.54 3.78 -17.96
C GLY A 24 -12.79 3.02 -17.50
N GLY A 25 -12.79 1.72 -17.77
CA GLY A 25 -13.90 0.84 -17.42
C GLY A 25 -14.92 0.72 -18.53
N GLY A 26 -15.19 -0.55 -18.87
CA GLY A 26 -16.35 -0.94 -19.67
C GLY A 26 -17.57 -1.14 -18.76
N THR A 27 -18.74 -1.21 -19.37
CA THR A 27 -19.97 -1.57 -18.65
C THR A 27 -19.82 -2.96 -18.00
N GLY A 28 -20.07 -3.04 -16.69
CA GLY A 28 -20.03 -4.29 -15.92
C GLY A 28 -18.69 -4.66 -15.31
N GLU A 29 -17.61 -3.91 -15.57
CA GLU A 29 -16.33 -4.12 -14.91
C GLU A 29 -16.30 -3.37 -13.56
N PRO A 30 -15.92 -4.02 -12.43
CA PRO A 30 -15.85 -3.33 -11.15
C PRO A 30 -14.74 -2.26 -11.17
N PRO A 31 -14.95 -1.09 -10.56
CA PRO A 31 -13.87 -0.13 -10.38
C PRO A 31 -12.78 -0.68 -9.46
N ILE A 32 -11.56 -0.17 -9.63
CA ILE A 32 -10.39 -0.52 -8.82
C ILE A 32 -9.97 0.68 -7.98
N LEU A 33 -9.81 0.47 -6.68
CA LEU A 33 -9.20 1.44 -5.76
C LEU A 33 -7.81 0.94 -5.35
N LEU A 34 -6.77 1.75 -5.62
CA LEU A 34 -5.37 1.46 -5.30
C LEU A 34 -4.95 2.17 -4.01
N LEU A 35 -4.37 1.40 -3.07
CA LEU A 35 -3.93 1.85 -1.76
C LEU A 35 -2.43 1.58 -1.60
N HIS A 36 -1.60 2.62 -1.59
CA HIS A 36 -0.15 2.50 -1.52
C HIS A 36 0.38 2.10 -0.13
N GLN A 37 1.63 1.69 -0.06
CA GLN A 37 2.33 1.36 1.18
C GLN A 37 2.73 2.57 2.03
N SER A 38 3.23 2.34 3.24
CA SER A 38 3.90 3.36 4.06
C SER A 38 5.03 4.04 3.30
N LEU A 39 5.22 5.35 3.52
CA LEU A 39 6.30 6.16 2.94
C LEU A 39 6.26 6.26 1.40
N ALA A 40 5.13 5.88 0.77
CA ALA A 40 4.91 5.99 -0.66
C ALA A 40 3.80 7.01 -0.96
N ARG A 41 3.32 7.02 -2.20
CA ARG A 41 2.19 7.81 -2.68
C ARG A 41 1.63 7.18 -3.96
N SER A 42 0.58 7.73 -4.52
CA SER A 42 -0.13 7.14 -5.68
C SER A 42 0.78 6.86 -6.89
N GLU A 43 1.86 7.62 -7.09
CA GLU A 43 2.83 7.37 -8.16
C GLU A 43 3.60 6.03 -8.00
N ASP A 44 3.54 5.40 -6.81
CA ASP A 44 4.12 4.06 -6.62
C ASP A 44 3.49 3.03 -7.59
N TRP A 45 2.22 3.23 -7.93
CA TRP A 45 1.46 2.38 -8.85
C TRP A 45 1.69 2.67 -10.35
N GLU A 46 2.59 3.60 -10.73
CA GLU A 46 2.73 4.07 -12.13
C GLU A 46 3.04 2.95 -13.13
N ASN A 47 3.67 1.85 -12.69
CA ASN A 47 4.00 0.72 -13.55
C ASN A 47 2.78 -0.12 -13.94
N ILE A 48 1.72 -0.14 -13.11
CA ILE A 48 0.53 -0.97 -13.35
C ILE A 48 -0.74 -0.16 -13.56
N PHE A 49 -0.84 1.02 -12.94
CA PHE A 49 -2.01 1.88 -13.00
C PHE A 49 -2.50 2.14 -14.44
N PRO A 50 -1.64 2.54 -15.41
CA PRO A 50 -2.09 2.76 -16.79
C PRO A 50 -2.64 1.49 -17.47
N ARG A 51 -2.11 0.31 -17.12
CA ARG A 51 -2.58 -0.97 -17.68
C ARG A 51 -3.97 -1.31 -17.17
N LEU A 52 -4.19 -1.16 -15.88
CA LEU A 52 -5.52 -1.39 -15.27
C LEU A 52 -6.55 -0.42 -15.86
N ALA A 53 -6.21 0.85 -16.02
CA ALA A 53 -7.09 1.89 -16.55
C ALA A 53 -7.47 1.71 -18.03
N THR A 54 -6.85 0.79 -18.78
CA THR A 54 -7.31 0.45 -20.13
C THR A 54 -8.64 -0.28 -20.13
N ARG A 55 -8.95 -0.99 -19.04
CA ARG A 55 -10.14 -1.83 -18.93
C ARG A 55 -11.05 -1.48 -17.75
N TYR A 56 -10.44 -1.09 -16.63
CA TYR A 56 -11.15 -0.84 -15.37
C TYR A 56 -11.11 0.65 -15.04
N ARG A 57 -12.21 1.22 -14.54
CA ARG A 57 -12.12 2.52 -13.87
C ARG A 57 -11.17 2.38 -12.70
N THR A 58 -10.03 3.08 -12.75
CA THR A 58 -8.97 2.93 -11.77
C THR A 58 -8.75 4.25 -11.04
N VAL A 59 -8.89 4.19 -9.71
CA VAL A 59 -8.70 5.32 -8.81
C VAL A 59 -7.54 4.99 -7.86
N ALA A 60 -6.63 5.93 -7.67
CA ALA A 60 -5.62 5.89 -6.62
C ALA A 60 -5.77 7.10 -5.72
N TYR A 61 -5.34 7.03 -4.48
CA TYR A 61 -5.28 8.19 -3.60
C TYR A 61 -4.02 8.17 -2.74
N ASP A 62 -3.57 9.35 -2.37
CA ASP A 62 -2.50 9.50 -1.39
C ASP A 62 -3.11 9.33 0.01
N ALA A 63 -2.56 8.44 0.81
CA ALA A 63 -3.01 8.22 2.17
C ALA A 63 -2.78 9.47 3.05
N ARG A 64 -3.47 9.59 4.17
CA ARG A 64 -3.25 10.65 5.15
C ARG A 64 -1.76 10.81 5.47
N GLY A 65 -1.29 12.05 5.51
CA GLY A 65 0.11 12.37 5.80
C GLY A 65 1.11 11.98 4.70
N HIS A 66 0.64 11.61 3.50
CA HIS A 66 1.49 11.24 2.37
C HIS A 66 1.12 12.03 1.12
N GLY A 67 2.09 12.23 0.23
CA GLY A 67 1.89 12.86 -1.06
C GLY A 67 1.20 14.22 -0.96
N LYS A 68 0.09 14.41 -1.68
CA LYS A 68 -0.70 15.65 -1.68
C LYS A 68 -1.88 15.64 -0.72
N SER A 69 -2.07 14.57 0.02
CA SER A 69 -3.09 14.50 1.07
C SER A 69 -2.74 15.36 2.28
N GLY A 70 -3.73 15.61 3.13
CA GLY A 70 -3.55 16.40 4.34
C GLY A 70 -2.80 15.63 5.43
N ARG A 71 -2.14 16.37 6.30
CA ARG A 71 -1.69 15.86 7.59
C ARG A 71 -2.89 15.51 8.46
N ALA A 72 -2.71 14.58 9.40
CA ALA A 72 -3.76 14.13 10.30
C ALA A 72 -3.28 14.09 11.75
N PRO A 73 -4.15 14.27 12.73
CA PRO A 73 -3.81 14.09 14.13
C PRO A 73 -3.64 12.61 14.52
N ASP A 74 -4.13 11.70 13.69
CA ASP A 74 -4.12 10.25 13.90
C ASP A 74 -3.55 9.50 12.69
N TYR A 75 -2.56 8.68 12.95
CA TYR A 75 -1.91 7.78 11.99
C TYR A 75 -2.08 6.30 12.38
N SER A 76 -3.14 5.99 13.12
CA SER A 76 -3.51 4.60 13.42
C SER A 76 -3.97 3.85 12.16
N LEU A 77 -3.87 2.53 12.17
CA LEU A 77 -4.38 1.69 11.10
C LEU A 77 -5.89 1.88 10.89
N ARG A 78 -6.64 2.17 11.96
CA ARG A 78 -8.05 2.52 11.89
C ARG A 78 -8.27 3.75 11.00
N GLY A 79 -7.51 4.80 11.22
CA GLY A 79 -7.61 6.02 10.44
C GLY A 79 -7.37 5.78 8.94
N PHE A 80 -6.36 4.99 8.57
CA PHE A 80 -6.12 4.62 7.16
C PHE A 80 -7.28 3.82 6.55
N ALA A 81 -7.91 2.93 7.30
CA ALA A 81 -9.08 2.19 6.84
C ALA A 81 -10.30 3.10 6.66
N ASP A 82 -10.50 4.08 7.55
CA ASP A 82 -11.58 5.06 7.44
C ASP A 82 -11.41 5.93 6.18
N ASP A 83 -10.17 6.31 5.83
CA ASP A 83 -9.90 7.03 4.57
C ASP A 83 -10.24 6.17 3.34
N ALA A 84 -9.93 4.88 3.36
CA ALA A 84 -10.32 3.95 2.29
C ALA A 84 -11.85 3.87 2.14
N LEU A 85 -12.59 3.82 3.25
CA LEU A 85 -14.06 3.83 3.25
C LEU A 85 -14.62 5.15 2.71
N ARG A 86 -14.01 6.30 3.05
CA ARG A 86 -14.39 7.60 2.48
C ARG A 86 -14.17 7.62 0.97
N MET A 87 -13.03 7.11 0.49
CA MET A 87 -12.76 7.01 -0.94
C MET A 87 -13.80 6.15 -1.67
N LEU A 88 -14.19 5.00 -1.09
CA LEU A 88 -15.23 4.14 -1.66
C LEU A 88 -16.57 4.86 -1.74
N ARG A 89 -17.01 5.49 -0.65
CA ARG A 89 -18.35 6.12 -0.55
C ARG A 89 -18.47 7.39 -1.36
N GLU A 90 -17.44 8.23 -1.40
CA GLU A 90 -17.55 9.59 -1.94
C GLU A 90 -16.95 9.74 -3.34
N ILE A 91 -15.97 8.91 -3.72
CA ILE A 91 -15.27 9.01 -5.00
C ILE A 91 -15.61 7.85 -5.92
N VAL A 92 -15.45 6.61 -5.45
CA VAL A 92 -15.71 5.42 -6.28
C VAL A 92 -17.22 5.23 -6.49
N LYS A 93 -18.00 5.25 -5.42
CA LYS A 93 -19.48 5.21 -5.36
C LYS A 93 -20.12 3.92 -5.89
N GLU A 94 -19.33 2.89 -6.04
CA GLU A 94 -19.72 1.59 -6.55
C GLU A 94 -18.94 0.51 -5.80
N PRO A 95 -19.46 -0.72 -5.65
CA PRO A 95 -18.70 -1.83 -5.09
C PRO A 95 -17.44 -2.09 -5.93
N ALA A 96 -16.27 -2.02 -5.29
CA ALA A 96 -14.98 -1.99 -5.95
C ALA A 96 -14.08 -3.18 -5.61
N LEU A 97 -13.10 -3.46 -6.47
CA LEU A 97 -11.92 -4.21 -6.11
C LEU A 97 -10.93 -3.27 -5.41
N LEU A 98 -10.45 -3.65 -4.24
CA LEU A 98 -9.37 -2.94 -3.56
C LEU A 98 -8.04 -3.66 -3.83
N VAL A 99 -7.07 -2.92 -4.31
CA VAL A 99 -5.69 -3.41 -4.49
C VAL A 99 -4.80 -2.61 -3.56
N GLY A 100 -4.30 -3.24 -2.52
CA GLY A 100 -3.49 -2.59 -1.50
C GLY A 100 -2.12 -3.24 -1.33
N HIS A 101 -1.10 -2.41 -1.08
CA HIS A 101 0.24 -2.87 -0.77
C HIS A 101 0.58 -2.56 0.70
N SER A 102 1.11 -3.55 1.43
CA SER A 102 1.61 -3.37 2.80
C SER A 102 0.59 -2.71 3.74
N LEU A 103 0.80 -1.46 4.18
CA LEU A 103 -0.16 -0.64 4.93
C LEU A 103 -1.49 -0.52 4.20
N GLY A 104 -1.45 -0.22 2.89
CA GLY A 104 -2.64 -0.12 2.05
C GLY A 104 -3.42 -1.43 1.97
N ALA A 105 -2.73 -2.58 2.00
CA ALA A 105 -3.38 -3.89 2.06
C ALA A 105 -4.14 -4.10 3.37
N LEU A 106 -3.60 -3.64 4.49
CA LEU A 106 -4.27 -3.72 5.80
C LEU A 106 -5.47 -2.77 5.88
N ALA A 107 -5.32 -1.56 5.37
CA ALA A 107 -6.43 -0.60 5.29
C ALA A 107 -7.59 -1.16 4.42
N ALA A 108 -7.26 -1.78 3.28
CA ALA A 108 -8.22 -2.44 2.41
C ALA A 108 -8.92 -3.62 3.10
N LEU A 109 -8.16 -4.46 3.83
CA LEU A 109 -8.68 -5.60 4.59
C LEU A 109 -9.71 -5.15 5.64
N ILE A 110 -9.38 -4.12 6.42
CA ILE A 110 -10.28 -3.59 7.47
C ILE A 110 -11.51 -2.95 6.83
N ALA A 111 -11.33 -2.13 5.78
CA ALA A 111 -12.43 -1.51 5.07
C ALA A 111 -13.41 -2.55 4.50
N ALA A 112 -12.91 -3.68 3.98
CA ALA A 112 -13.74 -4.78 3.49
C ALA A 112 -14.49 -5.51 4.61
N GLY A 113 -13.91 -5.65 5.78
CA GLY A 113 -14.59 -6.21 6.96
C GLY A 113 -15.70 -5.31 7.50
N ASP A 114 -15.50 -3.99 7.44
CA ASP A 114 -16.44 -3.00 7.98
C ASP A 114 -17.57 -2.65 7.00
N ALA A 115 -17.32 -2.74 5.69
CA ALA A 115 -18.31 -2.41 4.66
C ALA A 115 -18.28 -3.44 3.51
N PRO A 116 -18.67 -4.70 3.78
CA PRO A 116 -18.59 -5.79 2.80
C PRO A 116 -19.38 -5.50 1.52
N ASP A 117 -20.45 -4.74 1.59
CA ASP A 117 -21.27 -4.39 0.42
C ASP A 117 -20.59 -3.40 -0.55
N LEU A 118 -19.52 -2.74 -0.11
CA LEU A 118 -18.74 -1.83 -0.94
C LEU A 118 -17.52 -2.50 -1.60
N VAL A 119 -17.28 -3.80 -1.31
CA VAL A 119 -16.05 -4.48 -1.74
C VAL A 119 -16.37 -5.76 -2.50
N ARG A 120 -16.04 -5.79 -3.79
CA ARG A 120 -16.22 -6.95 -4.68
C ARG A 120 -15.09 -7.98 -4.53
N GLY A 121 -13.92 -7.56 -4.12
CA GLY A 121 -12.75 -8.41 -3.94
C GLY A 121 -11.56 -7.65 -3.39
N LEU A 122 -10.55 -8.39 -2.94
CA LEU A 122 -9.29 -7.83 -2.42
C LEU A 122 -8.10 -8.44 -3.15
N VAL A 123 -7.16 -7.60 -3.55
CA VAL A 123 -5.79 -7.99 -3.86
C VAL A 123 -4.88 -7.39 -2.80
N LEU A 124 -4.29 -8.22 -1.97
CA LEU A 124 -3.42 -7.83 -0.87
C LEU A 124 -1.98 -8.14 -1.26
N GLU A 125 -1.24 -7.13 -1.69
CA GLU A 125 0.19 -7.26 -1.98
C GLU A 125 0.98 -7.18 -0.68
N ASP A 126 1.58 -8.26 -0.32
CA ASP A 126 2.50 -8.49 0.80
C ASP A 126 2.06 -7.79 2.10
N PRO A 127 0.84 -8.10 2.62
CA PRO A 127 0.24 -7.43 3.76
C PRO A 127 1.09 -7.58 5.02
N ALA A 128 1.43 -6.45 5.66
CA ALA A 128 2.27 -6.42 6.85
C ALA A 128 1.47 -6.73 8.13
N LEU A 129 1.02 -7.98 8.33
CA LEU A 129 0.19 -8.38 9.47
C LEU A 129 0.81 -8.09 10.86
N GLY A 130 2.11 -7.82 10.91
CA GLY A 130 2.83 -7.37 12.10
C GLY A 130 2.74 -5.87 12.39
N TYR A 131 1.86 -5.12 11.74
CA TYR A 131 1.77 -3.65 11.80
C TYR A 131 1.64 -3.07 13.22
N ALA A 132 1.04 -3.79 14.15
CA ALA A 132 0.92 -3.36 15.55
C ALA A 132 2.28 -3.13 16.24
N LYS A 133 3.35 -3.80 15.76
CA LYS A 133 4.70 -3.65 16.31
C LYS A 133 5.26 -2.27 15.94
N ALA A 134 5.82 -1.59 16.94
CA ALA A 134 6.53 -0.34 16.76
C ALA A 134 7.74 -0.52 15.82
N TRP A 135 8.01 0.50 15.01
CA TRP A 135 9.27 0.61 14.29
C TRP A 135 10.41 0.91 15.26
N ASP A 136 11.62 0.48 14.94
CA ASP A 136 12.79 0.81 15.73
C ASP A 136 13.10 2.32 15.64
N PRO A 137 12.96 3.09 16.74
CA PRO A 137 13.20 4.53 16.71
C PRO A 137 14.61 4.89 16.24
N ALA A 138 15.63 4.09 16.58
CA ALA A 138 17.01 4.36 16.18
C ALA A 138 17.19 4.23 14.65
N GLN A 139 16.55 3.23 14.05
CA GLN A 139 16.57 3.00 12.60
C GLN A 139 15.91 4.15 11.82
N TYR A 140 14.80 4.70 12.35
CA TYR A 140 13.99 5.71 11.66
C TYR A 140 14.34 7.16 12.03
N ALA A 141 15.19 7.42 13.05
CA ALA A 141 15.53 8.76 13.50
C ALA A 141 16.08 9.64 12.37
N SER A 142 17.08 9.18 11.65
CA SER A 142 17.69 9.95 10.54
C SER A 142 16.70 10.22 9.40
N LEU A 143 15.81 9.25 9.12
CA LEU A 143 14.78 9.42 8.10
C LEU A 143 13.77 10.49 8.52
N ARG A 144 13.31 10.45 9.77
CA ARG A 144 12.41 11.45 10.35
C ARG A 144 13.00 12.85 10.30
N GLU A 145 14.27 13.01 10.69
CA GLU A 145 14.99 14.28 10.59
C GLU A 145 15.10 14.77 9.15
N GLY A 146 15.43 13.85 8.22
CA GLY A 146 15.53 14.17 6.80
C GLY A 146 14.21 14.65 6.21
N ILE A 147 13.08 14.02 6.57
CA ILE A 147 11.73 14.39 6.13
C ILE A 147 11.35 15.76 6.71
N ALA A 148 11.71 16.04 7.97
CA ALA A 148 11.44 17.33 8.61
C ALA A 148 12.33 18.47 8.12
N SER A 149 13.46 18.15 7.47
CA SER A 149 14.44 19.14 6.99
C SER A 149 13.96 19.84 5.72
N THR A 150 14.25 21.13 5.61
CA THR A 150 14.08 21.89 4.36
C THR A 150 15.20 21.64 3.35
N GLU A 151 16.33 21.06 3.81
CA GLU A 151 17.52 20.77 2.99
C GLU A 151 17.40 19.41 2.31
N PRO A 152 17.26 19.37 0.96
CA PRO A 152 17.10 18.10 0.22
C PRO A 152 18.24 17.10 0.44
N ALA A 153 19.47 17.59 0.63
CA ALA A 153 20.64 16.75 0.85
C ALA A 153 20.58 15.95 2.16
N VAL A 154 19.93 16.49 3.21
CA VAL A 154 19.73 15.79 4.49
C VAL A 154 18.86 14.57 4.29
N LEU A 155 17.72 14.73 3.62
CA LEU A 155 16.81 13.63 3.31
C LEU A 155 17.48 12.60 2.38
N ALA A 156 18.18 13.04 1.33
CA ALA A 156 18.88 12.15 0.41
C ALA A 156 19.92 11.28 1.13
N LYS A 157 20.68 11.87 2.07
CA LYS A 157 21.63 11.15 2.91
C LYS A 157 20.95 10.14 3.83
N ALA A 158 19.84 10.52 4.46
CA ALA A 158 19.06 9.63 5.33
C ALA A 158 18.51 8.43 4.53
N VAL A 159 17.90 8.68 3.37
CA VAL A 159 17.37 7.63 2.48
C VAL A 159 18.48 6.69 2.00
N SER A 160 19.63 7.21 1.58
CA SER A 160 20.74 6.37 1.11
C SER A 160 21.27 5.40 2.17
N LYS A 161 21.20 5.80 3.43
CA LYS A 161 21.62 4.99 4.59
C LYS A 161 20.50 4.13 5.17
N PHE A 162 19.26 4.31 4.72
CA PHE A 162 18.13 3.58 5.25
C PHE A 162 18.27 2.08 4.95
N PRO A 163 18.24 1.22 5.98
CA PRO A 163 18.38 -0.22 5.79
C PRO A 163 17.13 -0.76 5.07
N LEU A 164 17.36 -1.65 4.11
CA LEU A 164 16.27 -2.40 3.50
C LEU A 164 15.89 -3.56 4.42
N PRO A 165 14.59 -3.87 4.55
CA PRO A 165 14.10 -4.93 5.45
C PRO A 165 14.46 -6.35 4.98
N SER A 166 15.50 -6.51 4.17
CA SER A 166 15.94 -7.79 3.64
C SER A 166 17.35 -8.11 4.10
N PRO A 167 17.55 -9.16 4.89
CA PRO A 167 18.82 -9.82 4.94
C PRO A 167 18.98 -10.57 3.60
N GLY A 168 19.50 -9.88 2.58
CA GLY A 168 19.95 -10.55 1.37
C GLY A 168 21.04 -11.56 1.69
N PRO A 169 21.48 -12.41 0.74
CA PRO A 169 22.54 -13.38 0.95
C PRO A 169 23.88 -12.75 1.39
N HIS A 170 23.96 -11.44 1.47
CA HIS A 170 25.12 -10.66 1.85
C HIS A 170 24.93 -9.80 3.11
N GLY A 171 23.88 -10.04 3.92
CA GLY A 171 23.55 -9.25 5.12
C GLY A 171 22.71 -8.00 4.84
N GLU A 172 22.46 -7.20 5.89
CA GLU A 172 21.74 -5.93 5.75
C GLU A 172 22.47 -5.00 4.79
N ARG A 173 21.72 -4.47 3.83
CA ARG A 173 22.21 -3.47 2.88
C ARG A 173 21.38 -2.20 3.00
N THR A 174 22.02 -1.09 2.78
CA THR A 174 21.34 0.18 2.71
C THR A 174 20.65 0.36 1.35
N TYR A 175 19.68 1.26 1.31
CA TYR A 175 18.99 1.61 0.08
C TYR A 175 19.95 2.11 -1.01
N GLY A 176 20.98 2.88 -0.62
CA GLY A 176 22.01 3.39 -1.54
C GLY A 176 22.89 2.30 -2.15
N GLU A 177 23.21 1.24 -1.38
CA GLU A 177 24.02 0.12 -1.87
C GLU A 177 23.28 -0.75 -2.89
N LEU A 178 21.98 -0.96 -2.72
CA LEU A 178 21.21 -1.83 -3.59
C LEU A 178 20.70 -1.15 -4.86
N ARG A 179 20.44 0.15 -4.81
CA ARG A 179 19.74 0.86 -5.87
C ARG A 179 20.54 1.92 -6.58
N GLY A 180 21.71 2.29 -6.04
CA GLY A 180 22.50 3.40 -6.55
C GLY A 180 21.83 4.77 -6.32
N PHE A 181 22.59 5.84 -6.55
CA PHE A 181 22.21 7.23 -6.25
C PHE A 181 20.88 7.66 -6.95
N TYR A 182 20.69 7.27 -8.20
CA TYR A 182 19.48 7.68 -8.97
C TYR A 182 18.18 7.07 -8.46
N ALA A 183 18.22 5.88 -7.88
CA ALA A 183 17.03 5.29 -7.27
C ALA A 183 16.70 5.97 -5.92
N ALA A 184 17.72 6.44 -5.21
CA ALA A 184 17.54 7.23 -4.00
C ALA A 184 16.84 8.57 -4.28
N GLU A 185 17.18 9.27 -5.38
CA GLU A 185 16.51 10.52 -5.77
C GLU A 185 14.99 10.36 -5.94
N ARG A 186 14.54 9.26 -6.56
CA ARG A 186 13.11 8.99 -6.74
C ARG A 186 12.41 8.75 -5.41
N VAL A 187 13.01 7.96 -4.52
CA VAL A 187 12.48 7.69 -3.18
C VAL A 187 12.50 8.94 -2.32
N VAL A 188 13.51 9.78 -2.44
CA VAL A 188 13.57 11.10 -1.79
C VAL A 188 12.35 11.95 -2.16
N THR A 189 11.88 11.91 -3.42
CA THR A 189 10.67 12.66 -3.82
C THR A 189 9.41 12.14 -3.12
N TYR A 190 9.31 10.85 -2.82
CA TYR A 190 8.16 10.28 -2.09
C TYR A 190 8.22 10.62 -0.61
N PHE A 191 9.37 10.44 0.01
CA PHE A 191 9.56 10.67 1.44
C PHE A 191 9.45 12.14 1.85
N ARG A 192 9.80 13.08 0.94
CA ARG A 192 9.66 14.52 1.20
C ARG A 192 8.23 14.92 1.51
N ASP A 193 7.25 14.24 0.92
CA ASP A 193 5.84 14.55 1.07
C ASP A 193 5.17 13.76 2.22
N VAL A 194 5.98 13.07 3.05
CA VAL A 194 5.49 12.37 4.25
C VAL A 194 5.45 13.31 5.45
N ASP A 195 4.40 13.25 6.25
CA ASP A 195 4.37 13.94 7.53
C ASP A 195 5.32 13.27 8.54
N PRO A 196 6.29 13.99 9.13
CA PRO A 196 7.16 13.41 10.17
C PRO A 196 6.40 12.76 11.33
N ALA A 197 5.21 13.28 11.67
CA ALA A 197 4.35 12.70 12.71
C ALA A 197 3.88 11.26 12.38
N PHE A 198 3.84 10.86 11.09
CA PHE A 198 3.61 9.47 10.74
C PHE A 198 4.74 8.56 11.25
N ILE A 199 6.01 8.99 11.12
CA ILE A 199 7.15 8.24 11.68
C ILE A 199 7.03 8.14 13.20
N ASP A 200 6.69 9.25 13.86
CA ASP A 200 6.51 9.28 15.32
C ASP A 200 5.43 8.29 15.75
N ALA A 201 4.30 8.26 15.08
CA ALA A 201 3.22 7.30 15.34
C ALA A 201 3.67 5.85 15.12
N ARG A 202 4.43 5.57 14.06
CA ARG A 202 4.93 4.23 13.77
C ARG A 202 5.99 3.75 14.77
N THR A 203 6.82 4.65 15.27
CA THR A 203 7.81 4.32 16.32
C THR A 203 7.16 4.17 17.71
N ALA A 204 6.02 4.81 17.94
CA ALA A 204 5.21 4.58 19.16
C ALA A 204 4.47 3.22 19.10
N GLY A 205 4.22 2.69 17.89
CA GLY A 205 3.43 1.48 17.66
C GLY A 205 1.93 1.74 17.62
N ASP A 206 1.19 0.73 17.19
CA ASP A 206 -0.28 0.75 17.08
C ASP A 206 -0.85 -0.53 17.71
N ALA A 207 -0.89 -0.59 19.03
CA ALA A 207 -1.35 -1.76 19.76
C ALA A 207 -2.78 -2.22 19.34
N PRO A 208 -3.78 -1.33 19.10
CA PRO A 208 -5.10 -1.70 18.61
C PRO A 208 -5.10 -2.38 17.24
N ALA A 209 -4.10 -2.15 16.38
CA ALA A 209 -4.05 -2.71 15.03
C ALA A 209 -4.11 -4.25 15.01
N ALA A 210 -3.52 -4.93 15.99
CA ALA A 210 -3.55 -6.39 16.05
C ALA A 210 -4.99 -6.95 16.17
N ALA A 211 -5.81 -6.32 17.00
CA ALA A 211 -7.22 -6.68 17.18
C ALA A 211 -8.03 -6.34 15.92
N LEU A 212 -7.82 -5.15 15.33
CA LEU A 212 -8.47 -4.73 14.10
C LEU A 212 -8.20 -5.69 12.93
N ILE A 213 -6.94 -6.09 12.74
CA ILE A 213 -6.57 -7.04 11.70
C ILE A 213 -7.24 -8.40 11.95
N THR A 214 -7.22 -8.88 13.20
CA THR A 214 -7.83 -10.18 13.56
C THR A 214 -9.34 -10.18 13.34
N ASP A 215 -10.02 -9.10 13.71
CA ASP A 215 -11.44 -8.92 13.51
C ASP A 215 -11.80 -8.87 12.01
N ALA A 216 -11.04 -8.10 11.23
CA ALA A 216 -11.22 -8.00 9.78
C ALA A 216 -11.05 -9.35 9.07
N LEU A 217 -10.04 -10.15 9.45
CA LEU A 217 -9.83 -11.50 8.89
C LEU A 217 -11.06 -12.41 9.09
N GLY A 218 -11.83 -12.21 10.16
CA GLY A 218 -13.07 -12.96 10.42
C GLY A 218 -14.32 -12.39 9.74
N LYS A 219 -14.29 -11.14 9.31
CA LYS A 219 -15.47 -10.43 8.77
C LYS A 219 -15.49 -10.31 7.24
N VAL A 220 -14.35 -10.39 6.58
CA VAL A 220 -14.25 -10.25 5.12
C VAL A 220 -15.00 -11.38 4.44
N LYS A 221 -15.96 -11.02 3.58
CA LYS A 221 -16.79 -11.94 2.78
C LYS A 221 -16.35 -12.03 1.33
N ALA A 222 -15.75 -10.96 0.83
CA ALA A 222 -15.29 -10.89 -0.54
C ALA A 222 -14.11 -11.86 -0.78
N PRO A 223 -13.95 -12.42 -2.00
CA PRO A 223 -12.78 -13.21 -2.35
C PRO A 223 -11.50 -12.40 -2.23
N VAL A 224 -10.43 -13.06 -1.81
CA VAL A 224 -9.12 -12.44 -1.53
C VAL A 224 -8.01 -13.14 -2.30
N LEU A 225 -7.24 -12.36 -3.04
CA LEU A 225 -5.97 -12.78 -3.62
C LEU A 225 -4.82 -12.12 -2.84
N VAL A 226 -3.99 -12.92 -2.20
CA VAL A 226 -2.75 -12.46 -1.56
C VAL A 226 -1.59 -12.72 -2.51
N LEU A 227 -0.82 -11.69 -2.80
CA LEU A 227 0.44 -11.77 -3.53
C LEU A 227 1.57 -11.58 -2.52
N ALA A 228 2.37 -12.63 -2.30
CA ALA A 228 3.36 -12.67 -1.22
C ALA A 228 4.78 -12.69 -1.75
N GLY A 229 5.64 -11.79 -1.23
CA GLY A 229 7.07 -11.85 -1.43
C GLY A 229 7.74 -12.98 -0.66
N GLU A 230 9.01 -13.26 -0.96
CA GLU A 230 9.82 -14.20 -0.17
C GLU A 230 10.28 -13.54 1.14
N PRO A 231 10.02 -14.13 2.32
CA PRO A 231 10.44 -13.57 3.61
C PRO A 231 11.94 -13.32 3.69
N ARG A 232 12.77 -14.21 3.14
CA ARG A 232 14.24 -14.05 3.10
C ARG A 232 14.71 -12.84 2.26
N LEU A 233 13.83 -12.28 1.42
CA LEU A 233 14.08 -11.09 0.61
C LEU A 233 13.29 -9.87 1.13
N GLY A 234 12.74 -9.95 2.36
CA GLY A 234 11.99 -8.89 3.01
C GLY A 234 10.48 -8.93 2.80
N GLY A 235 9.94 -10.02 2.22
CA GLY A 235 8.50 -10.24 2.17
C GLY A 235 7.91 -10.34 3.57
N GLN A 236 6.71 -9.79 3.77
CA GLN A 236 6.04 -9.70 5.06
C GLN A 236 5.13 -10.91 5.36
N VAL A 237 4.87 -11.75 4.35
CA VAL A 237 4.01 -12.93 4.51
C VAL A 237 4.88 -14.16 4.77
N ASP A 238 5.28 -14.33 6.02
CA ASP A 238 5.89 -15.56 6.53
C ASP A 238 4.83 -16.65 6.82
N ASP A 239 5.23 -17.80 7.32
CA ASP A 239 4.33 -18.92 7.62
C ASP A 239 3.27 -18.55 8.67
N SER A 240 3.61 -17.71 9.64
CA SER A 240 2.66 -17.22 10.66
C SER A 240 1.63 -16.29 10.05
N ALA A 241 2.07 -15.37 9.21
CA ALA A 241 1.17 -14.47 8.48
C ALA A 241 0.27 -15.25 7.53
N GLU A 242 0.81 -16.22 6.79
CA GLU A 242 0.01 -17.08 5.89
C GLU A 242 -1.03 -17.89 6.66
N TRP A 243 -0.68 -18.46 7.81
CA TRP A 243 -1.63 -19.17 8.68
C TRP A 243 -2.77 -18.26 9.14
N ARG A 244 -2.47 -16.99 9.47
CA ARG A 244 -3.51 -16.01 9.82
C ARG A 244 -4.40 -15.66 8.64
N LEU A 245 -3.84 -15.48 7.44
CA LEU A 245 -4.59 -15.20 6.22
C LEU A 245 -5.55 -16.34 5.84
N LYS A 246 -5.21 -17.58 6.14
CA LYS A 246 -6.09 -18.76 5.94
C LYS A 246 -7.38 -18.73 6.78
N LYS A 247 -7.56 -17.76 7.68
CA LYS A 247 -8.84 -17.52 8.37
C LYS A 247 -9.88 -16.80 7.48
N LEU A 248 -9.45 -16.20 6.38
CA LEU A 248 -10.35 -15.64 5.38
C LEU A 248 -11.15 -16.77 4.72
N ALA A 249 -12.45 -16.52 4.47
CA ALA A 249 -13.38 -17.53 3.96
C ALA A 249 -13.05 -17.99 2.52
N ASP A 250 -12.62 -17.06 1.65
CA ASP A 250 -12.19 -17.34 0.27
C ASP A 250 -10.86 -16.62 0.02
N VAL A 251 -9.74 -17.33 0.22
CA VAL A 251 -8.41 -16.79 0.04
C VAL A 251 -7.54 -17.66 -0.86
N THR A 252 -6.86 -17.01 -1.79
CA THR A 252 -5.79 -17.60 -2.60
C THR A 252 -4.49 -16.88 -2.30
N VAL A 253 -3.44 -17.59 -1.93
CA VAL A 253 -2.09 -17.04 -1.71
C VAL A 253 -1.19 -17.46 -2.86
N LYS A 254 -0.56 -16.48 -3.52
CA LYS A 254 0.44 -16.70 -4.57
C LYS A 254 1.77 -16.09 -4.17
N ARG A 255 2.82 -16.87 -4.19
CA ARG A 255 4.18 -16.40 -3.90
C ARG A 255 4.89 -15.94 -5.18
N PHE A 256 5.73 -14.93 -5.02
CA PHE A 256 6.59 -14.38 -6.06
C PHE A 256 8.05 -14.78 -5.80
N PRO A 257 8.52 -15.90 -6.40
CA PRO A 257 9.90 -16.33 -6.24
C PRO A 257 10.90 -15.26 -6.68
N GLY A 258 11.95 -15.05 -5.91
CA GLY A 258 12.98 -14.05 -6.17
C GLY A 258 12.54 -12.59 -5.97
N SER A 259 11.40 -12.35 -5.32
CA SER A 259 10.90 -11.00 -5.04
C SER A 259 10.69 -10.78 -3.55
N GLY A 260 11.04 -9.59 -3.07
CA GLY A 260 10.78 -9.14 -1.70
C GLY A 260 9.43 -8.43 -1.57
N HIS A 261 9.40 -7.36 -0.78
CA HIS A 261 8.17 -6.66 -0.39
C HIS A 261 7.43 -5.91 -1.51
N LEU A 262 8.12 -5.35 -2.50
CA LEU A 262 7.54 -4.50 -3.56
C LEU A 262 7.40 -5.28 -4.87
N LEU A 263 6.26 -5.96 -5.08
CA LEU A 263 6.05 -6.86 -6.22
C LEU A 263 5.69 -6.09 -7.49
N HIS A 264 4.66 -5.22 -7.43
CA HIS A 264 4.21 -4.42 -8.58
C HIS A 264 5.30 -3.49 -9.11
N GLY A 265 6.22 -3.04 -8.26
CA GLY A 265 7.33 -2.16 -8.66
C GLY A 265 8.44 -2.89 -9.40
N PHE A 266 8.73 -4.15 -9.02
CA PHE A 266 9.84 -4.95 -9.58
C PHE A 266 9.42 -5.94 -10.64
N ARG A 267 8.18 -6.43 -10.59
CA ARG A 267 7.62 -7.47 -11.45
C ARG A 267 6.23 -7.07 -11.96
N PRO A 268 6.08 -5.88 -12.58
CA PRO A 268 4.77 -5.35 -12.96
C PRO A 268 4.02 -6.27 -13.93
N GLU A 269 4.72 -6.92 -14.88
CA GLU A 269 4.12 -7.89 -15.80
C GLU A 269 3.54 -9.08 -15.04
N GLN A 270 4.36 -9.71 -14.21
CA GLN A 270 3.94 -10.87 -13.41
C GLN A 270 2.83 -10.50 -12.41
N PHE A 271 2.87 -9.27 -11.87
CA PHE A 271 1.80 -8.77 -11.01
C PHE A 271 0.47 -8.75 -11.77
N ILE A 272 0.42 -8.14 -12.95
CA ILE A 272 -0.77 -8.08 -13.80
C ILE A 272 -1.24 -9.49 -14.20
N GLU A 273 -0.34 -10.36 -14.66
CA GLU A 273 -0.65 -11.75 -15.02
C GLU A 273 -1.31 -12.54 -13.89
N ASN A 274 -0.93 -12.25 -12.65
CA ASN A 274 -1.52 -12.92 -11.49
C ASN A 274 -2.88 -12.35 -11.07
N ILE A 275 -3.13 -11.06 -11.26
CA ILE A 275 -4.42 -10.45 -10.89
C ILE A 275 -5.48 -10.60 -11.97
N GLU A 276 -5.13 -10.68 -13.24
CA GLU A 276 -6.09 -10.79 -14.34
C GLU A 276 -7.06 -11.98 -14.24
N PRO A 277 -6.65 -13.21 -13.88
CA PRO A 277 -7.57 -14.30 -13.68
C PRO A 277 -8.55 -14.07 -12.53
N PHE A 278 -8.07 -13.41 -11.47
CA PHE A 278 -8.89 -13.03 -10.32
C PHE A 278 -9.94 -11.98 -10.71
N LEU A 279 -9.55 -10.96 -11.47
CA LEU A 279 -10.47 -9.96 -12.01
C LEU A 279 -11.55 -10.58 -12.90
N ARG A 280 -11.19 -11.57 -13.75
CA ARG A 280 -12.19 -12.30 -14.58
C ARG A 280 -13.20 -13.05 -13.72
N LYS A 281 -12.72 -13.78 -12.68
CA LYS A 281 -13.60 -14.49 -11.74
C LYS A 281 -14.62 -13.56 -11.08
N LEU A 282 -14.18 -12.35 -10.66
CA LEU A 282 -15.05 -11.35 -10.03
C LEU A 282 -16.15 -10.80 -10.94
N ARG A 283 -15.94 -10.83 -12.25
CA ARG A 283 -16.94 -10.43 -13.24
C ARG A 283 -18.04 -11.47 -13.41
N GLU A 284 -17.69 -12.75 -13.29
CA GLU A 284 -18.58 -13.88 -13.51
C GLU A 284 -19.44 -14.22 -12.27
N SER A 285 -19.10 -13.65 -11.11
CA SER A 285 -19.83 -13.78 -9.84
C SER A 285 -20.76 -12.61 -9.59
#